data_5b7ebcaed9159ce321e0595c1b2cc6f0
#
_entry.id   5b7ebcaed9159ce321e0595c1b2cc6f0
#
_cell.length_a   1.000
_cell.length_b   1.000
_cell.length_c   1.000
_cell.angle_alpha   90.00
_cell.angle_beta   90.00
_cell.angle_gamma   90.00
#
_symmetry.space_group_name_H-M   'P 1'
#
loop_
_entity.id
_entity.type
_entity.pdbx_description
1 polymer ?
#
loop_
_entity_poly.entity_id
_entity_poly.type
_entity_poly.pdbx_seq_one_letter_code
_entity_poly.pdbx_strand_id
1 'polypeptide(L)'
;SWGALGIEWNKNIFTTYVRESRFTRTFIEETGEFTVNLPIGAFDPQITKICGSKSGRDCDKIKELNLHPVTGDEVQVPGLLELPLTLECRIVMKSLQDPMAMAPDWAKWYPEDESSGKADRHIAYHAEILRAYIIEND
;
A
#
# COMPACT_ATOMS: atom_id res chain seq x y z
N SER A 1 -2.17 -0.69 4.92
CA SER A 1 -1.12 0.34 4.71
C SER A 1 -1.67 1.73 5.02
N TRP A 2 -0.78 2.64 5.31
CA TRP A 2 -1.06 4.04 5.54
C TRP A 2 -0.78 4.82 4.27
N GLY A 3 -1.46 5.92 4.04
CA GLY A 3 -1.21 6.73 2.86
C GLY A 3 -2.01 8.03 2.85
N ALA A 4 -1.76 8.83 1.83
CA ALA A 4 -2.40 10.11 1.63
C ALA A 4 -2.51 10.47 0.14
N LEU A 5 -3.53 11.24 -0.19
CA LEU A 5 -3.67 11.89 -1.48
C LEU A 5 -2.97 13.26 -1.45
N GLY A 6 -2.37 13.63 -2.56
CA GLY A 6 -1.74 14.93 -2.74
C GLY A 6 -1.69 15.33 -4.20
N ILE A 7 -1.08 16.48 -4.45
CA ILE A 7 -0.85 17.00 -5.80
C ILE A 7 0.59 17.49 -5.87
N GLU A 8 1.29 17.09 -6.92
CA GLU A 8 2.62 17.57 -7.23
C GLU A 8 2.74 17.76 -8.76
N TRP A 9 3.26 18.89 -9.21
CA TRP A 9 3.37 19.23 -10.63
C TRP A 9 2.08 19.05 -11.44
N ASN A 10 0.95 19.45 -10.87
CA ASN A 10 -0.39 19.24 -11.44
C ASN A 10 -0.76 17.77 -11.69
N LYS A 11 -0.09 16.85 -11.00
CA LYS A 11 -0.39 15.41 -11.02
C LYS A 11 -1.05 14.99 -9.72
N ASN A 12 -2.03 14.10 -9.83
CA ASN A 12 -2.63 13.48 -8.65
C ASN A 12 -1.68 12.40 -8.13
N ILE A 13 -1.30 12.52 -6.87
CA ILE A 13 -0.33 11.64 -6.22
C ILE A 13 -1.00 10.88 -5.08
N PHE A 14 -0.72 9.60 -4.99
CA PHE A 14 -0.96 8.80 -3.79
C PHE A 14 0.38 8.39 -3.19
N THR A 15 0.60 8.76 -1.94
CA THR A 15 1.76 8.32 -1.19
C THR A 15 1.36 7.20 -0.25
N THR A 16 1.99 6.03 -0.36
CA THR A 16 1.81 4.92 0.58
C THR A 16 3.07 4.70 1.40
N TYR A 17 2.90 4.35 2.68
CA TYR A 17 4.00 4.09 3.61
C TYR A 17 4.07 2.60 3.89
N VAL A 18 5.18 1.97 3.51
CA VAL A 18 5.39 0.53 3.68
C VAL A 18 6.69 0.31 4.45
N ARG A 19 6.65 -0.46 5.54
CA ARG A 19 7.87 -0.81 6.29
C ARG A 19 8.80 -1.68 5.46
N GLU A 20 10.10 -1.52 5.69
CA GLU A 20 11.14 -2.28 5.00
C GLU A 20 10.96 -3.79 5.12
N SER A 21 10.47 -4.27 6.26
CA SER A 21 10.25 -5.70 6.55
C SER A 21 9.00 -6.30 5.86
N ARG A 22 8.09 -5.47 5.34
CA ARG A 22 6.81 -5.95 4.81
C ARG A 22 6.96 -6.68 3.46
N PHE A 23 6.28 -7.80 3.32
CA PHE A 23 6.28 -8.58 2.07
C PHE A 23 5.73 -7.79 0.89
N THR A 24 4.76 -6.91 1.11
CA THR A 24 4.23 -5.97 0.11
C THR A 24 5.32 -5.16 -0.58
N ARG A 25 6.38 -4.78 0.14
CA ARG A 25 7.53 -4.07 -0.42
C ARG A 25 8.15 -4.83 -1.60
N THR A 26 8.28 -6.14 -1.49
CA THR A 26 8.88 -6.97 -2.56
C THR A 26 8.15 -6.76 -3.89
N PHE A 27 6.81 -6.81 -3.87
CA PHE A 27 6.00 -6.63 -5.07
C PHE A 27 6.05 -5.21 -5.62
N ILE A 28 6.01 -4.22 -4.74
CA ILE A 28 6.10 -2.81 -5.12
C ILE A 28 7.45 -2.50 -5.78
N GLU A 29 8.55 -3.01 -5.21
CA GLU A 29 9.90 -2.81 -5.77
C GLU A 29 10.08 -3.55 -7.10
N GLU A 30 9.44 -4.69 -7.28
CA GLU A 30 9.52 -5.48 -8.51
C GLU A 30 8.73 -4.85 -9.65
N THR A 31 7.51 -4.39 -9.38
CA THR A 31 6.60 -3.88 -10.41
C THR A 31 6.71 -2.38 -10.64
N GLY A 32 7.09 -1.60 -9.64
CA GLY A 32 6.99 -0.13 -9.66
C GLY A 32 5.56 0.40 -9.66
N GLU A 33 4.60 -0.45 -9.36
CA GLU A 33 3.17 -0.16 -9.46
C GLU A 33 2.42 -0.70 -8.25
N PHE A 34 1.28 -0.09 -7.95
CA PHE A 34 0.31 -0.61 -6.98
C PHE A 34 -1.09 -0.09 -7.27
N THR A 35 -2.10 -0.75 -6.72
CA THR A 35 -3.46 -0.25 -6.66
C THR A 35 -3.86 0.10 -5.24
N VAL A 36 -4.66 1.14 -5.11
CA VAL A 36 -5.36 1.48 -3.87
C VAL A 36 -6.81 1.09 -4.07
N ASN A 37 -7.33 0.25 -3.19
CA ASN A 37 -8.68 -0.28 -3.28
C ASN A 37 -9.46 0.15 -2.04
N LEU A 38 -10.55 0.88 -2.24
CA LEU A 38 -11.37 1.49 -1.20
C LEU A 38 -12.81 0.98 -1.28
N PRO A 39 -13.47 0.78 -0.14
CA PRO A 39 -14.87 0.40 -0.13
C PRO A 39 -15.77 1.56 -0.57
N ILE A 40 -16.90 1.22 -1.20
CA ILE A 40 -18.01 2.12 -1.40
C ILE A 40 -19.20 1.57 -0.62
N GLY A 41 -19.57 2.24 0.47
CA GLY A 41 -20.59 1.74 1.37
C GLY A 41 -20.10 0.64 2.32
N ALA A 42 -20.98 -0.33 2.61
CA ALA A 42 -20.65 -1.44 3.49
C ALA A 42 -19.67 -2.43 2.84
N PHE A 43 -18.74 -2.94 3.61
CA PHE A 43 -17.79 -3.97 3.19
C PHE A 43 -17.47 -4.92 4.35
N ASP A 44 -16.89 -6.09 4.07
CA ASP A 44 -16.47 -7.03 5.09
C ASP A 44 -15.23 -6.51 5.85
N PRO A 45 -15.34 -6.17 7.14
CA PRO A 45 -14.20 -5.67 7.93
C PRO A 45 -13.08 -6.70 8.12
N GLN A 46 -13.33 -8.00 7.86
CA GLN A 46 -12.28 -9.01 7.90
C GLN A 46 -11.21 -8.76 6.84
N ILE A 47 -11.56 -8.12 5.71
CA ILE A 47 -10.58 -7.77 4.66
C ILE A 47 -9.47 -6.89 5.24
N THR A 48 -9.83 -5.78 5.88
CA THR A 48 -8.83 -4.88 6.48
C THR A 48 -8.10 -5.49 7.66
N LYS A 49 -8.81 -6.25 8.48
CA LYS A 49 -8.23 -6.93 9.65
C LYS A 49 -7.17 -7.95 9.23
N ILE A 50 -7.47 -8.85 8.31
CA ILE A 50 -6.55 -9.89 7.87
C ILE A 50 -5.44 -9.31 7.00
N CYS A 51 -5.76 -8.41 6.07
CA CYS A 51 -4.75 -7.75 5.24
C CYS A 51 -3.76 -6.92 6.07
N GLY A 52 -4.21 -6.33 7.18
CA GLY A 52 -3.36 -5.53 8.06
C GLY A 52 -2.54 -6.33 9.09
N SER A 53 -2.97 -7.55 9.45
CA SER A 53 -2.35 -8.34 10.54
C SER A 53 -1.53 -9.54 10.10
N LYS A 54 -1.87 -10.17 8.95
CA LYS A 54 -1.16 -11.34 8.43
C LYS A 54 -0.19 -10.96 7.31
N SER A 55 0.93 -11.69 7.23
CA SER A 55 1.85 -11.57 6.10
C SER A 55 1.39 -12.43 4.92
N GLY A 56 1.58 -11.93 3.69
CA GLY A 56 1.40 -12.73 2.49
C GLY A 56 2.44 -13.85 2.32
N ARG A 57 3.49 -13.87 3.17
CA ARG A 57 4.41 -15.02 3.26
C ARG A 57 3.78 -16.23 3.91
N ASP A 58 2.81 -16.00 4.80
CA ASP A 58 2.23 -17.03 5.66
C ASP A 58 0.86 -17.50 5.19
N CYS A 59 0.18 -16.70 4.36
CA CYS A 59 -1.16 -17.02 3.88
C CYS A 59 -1.47 -16.39 2.50
N ASP A 60 -2.32 -17.07 1.74
CA ASP A 60 -2.91 -16.53 0.52
C ASP A 60 -4.18 -15.74 0.88
N LYS A 61 -4.04 -14.44 1.04
CA LYS A 61 -5.14 -13.54 1.45
C LYS A 61 -6.28 -13.51 0.44
N ILE A 62 -5.98 -13.66 -0.84
CA ILE A 62 -7.00 -13.70 -1.90
C ILE A 62 -7.94 -14.88 -1.69
N LYS A 63 -7.37 -16.06 -1.46
CA LYS A 63 -8.16 -17.28 -1.19
C LYS A 63 -8.83 -17.25 0.17
N GLU A 64 -8.09 -16.86 1.22
CA GLU A 64 -8.60 -16.86 2.61
C GLU A 64 -9.82 -15.93 2.75
N LEU A 65 -9.81 -14.79 2.06
CA LEU A 65 -10.88 -13.80 2.10
C LEU A 65 -11.87 -13.92 0.93
N ASN A 66 -11.68 -14.89 0.05
CA ASN A 66 -12.48 -15.06 -1.17
C ASN A 66 -12.59 -13.75 -1.99
N LEU A 67 -11.44 -13.08 -2.18
CA LEU A 67 -11.37 -11.85 -2.96
C LEU A 67 -11.33 -12.13 -4.46
N HIS A 68 -11.88 -11.21 -5.23
CA HIS A 68 -11.94 -11.32 -6.69
C HIS A 68 -11.07 -10.22 -7.33
N PRO A 69 -9.82 -10.56 -7.73
CA PRO A 69 -8.96 -9.63 -8.46
C PRO A 69 -9.56 -9.29 -9.83
N VAL A 70 -9.50 -8.02 -10.19
CA VAL A 70 -9.95 -7.50 -11.48
C VAL A 70 -8.79 -6.84 -12.19
N THR A 71 -8.54 -7.22 -13.43
CA THR A 71 -7.44 -6.69 -14.26
C THR A 71 -7.53 -5.17 -14.37
N GLY A 72 -6.41 -4.49 -14.17
CA GLY A 72 -6.29 -3.04 -14.31
C GLY A 72 -6.26 -2.58 -15.77
N ASP A 73 -6.42 -1.30 -15.99
CA ASP A 73 -6.36 -0.66 -17.32
C ASP A 73 -4.94 -0.25 -17.70
N GLU A 74 -4.24 0.43 -16.80
CA GLU A 74 -2.92 1.04 -17.04
C GLU A 74 -1.78 0.33 -16.30
N VAL A 75 -2.09 -0.36 -15.21
CA VAL A 75 -1.12 -1.11 -14.42
C VAL A 75 -1.42 -2.60 -14.44
N GLN A 76 -0.38 -3.42 -14.23
CA GLN A 76 -0.54 -4.88 -14.17
C GLN A 76 -1.07 -5.38 -12.83
N VAL A 77 -1.00 -4.55 -11.79
CA VAL A 77 -1.52 -4.89 -10.47
C VAL A 77 -3.05 -4.82 -10.48
N PRO A 78 -3.76 -5.88 -10.08
CA PRO A 78 -5.21 -5.91 -10.13
C PRO A 78 -5.87 -5.01 -9.08
N GLY A 79 -7.10 -4.56 -9.38
CA GLY A 79 -8.05 -4.08 -8.39
C GLY A 79 -8.75 -5.24 -7.67
N LEU A 80 -9.64 -4.91 -6.73
CA LEU A 80 -10.43 -5.88 -5.96
C LEU A 80 -11.91 -5.53 -6.05
N LEU A 81 -12.72 -6.49 -6.45
CA LEU A 81 -14.16 -6.28 -6.59
C LEU A 81 -14.84 -5.87 -5.27
N GLU A 82 -14.39 -6.43 -4.15
CA GLU A 82 -14.93 -6.16 -2.80
C GLU A 82 -14.58 -4.76 -2.28
N LEU A 83 -13.60 -4.10 -2.89
CA LEU A 83 -13.17 -2.74 -2.59
C LEU A 83 -13.12 -1.96 -3.90
N PRO A 84 -14.28 -1.62 -4.48
CA PRO A 84 -14.39 -1.31 -5.90
C PRO A 84 -13.82 0.03 -6.34
N LEU A 85 -13.68 1.02 -5.44
CA LEU A 85 -13.01 2.27 -5.81
C LEU A 85 -11.50 2.01 -5.93
N THR A 86 -11.03 1.98 -7.17
CA THR A 86 -9.66 1.62 -7.50
C THR A 86 -8.89 2.81 -8.03
N LEU A 87 -7.70 3.04 -7.46
CA LEU A 87 -6.71 3.97 -7.97
C LEU A 87 -5.54 3.15 -8.51
N GLU A 88 -5.21 3.30 -9.78
CA GLU A 88 -4.04 2.69 -10.41
C GLU A 88 -2.86 3.64 -10.33
N CYS A 89 -1.79 3.20 -9.69
CA CYS A 89 -0.68 4.05 -9.31
C CYS A 89 0.66 3.52 -9.86
N ARG A 90 1.46 4.42 -10.41
CA ARG A 90 2.85 4.16 -10.84
C ARG A 90 3.81 5.01 -10.01
N ILE A 91 4.80 4.37 -9.40
CA ILE A 91 5.77 5.02 -8.53
C ILE A 91 6.64 5.98 -9.35
N VAL A 92 6.74 7.21 -8.86
CA VAL A 92 7.60 8.27 -9.43
C VAL A 92 8.78 8.60 -8.53
N MET A 93 8.65 8.36 -7.23
CA MET A 93 9.73 8.57 -6.26
C MET A 93 9.53 7.68 -5.05
N LYS A 94 10.62 7.26 -4.42
CA LYS A 94 10.61 6.62 -3.11
C LYS A 94 11.59 7.31 -2.17
N SER A 95 11.24 7.34 -0.89
CA SER A 95 12.03 7.98 0.15
C SER A 95 12.00 7.14 1.42
N LEU A 96 13.17 6.70 1.87
CA LEU A 96 13.33 6.04 3.17
C LEU A 96 13.34 7.10 4.26
N GLN A 97 12.63 6.85 5.37
CA GLN A 97 12.68 7.73 6.53
C GLN A 97 14.11 7.91 7.04
N ASP A 98 14.50 9.15 7.27
CA ASP A 98 15.76 9.50 7.89
C ASP A 98 15.55 9.68 9.40
N PRO A 99 16.16 8.84 10.27
CA PRO A 99 16.04 8.97 11.72
C PRO A 99 16.52 10.32 12.24
N MET A 100 17.50 10.93 11.58
CA MET A 100 18.03 12.24 11.96
C MET A 100 17.06 13.40 11.67
N ALA A 101 16.11 13.17 10.78
CA ALA A 101 15.05 14.14 10.46
C ALA A 101 13.76 13.92 11.27
N MET A 102 13.72 12.92 12.16
CA MET A 102 12.55 12.65 13.00
C MET A 102 12.53 13.54 14.23
N ALA A 103 11.32 14.00 14.60
CA ALA A 103 11.11 14.59 15.92
C ALA A 103 11.39 13.54 17.01
N PRO A 104 11.99 13.92 18.15
CA PRO A 104 12.39 12.95 19.19
C PRO A 104 11.26 12.08 19.72
N ASP A 105 10.06 12.60 19.87
CA ASP A 105 8.89 11.88 20.33
C ASP A 105 8.29 10.95 19.26
N TRP A 106 8.62 11.17 17.97
CA TRP A 106 8.20 10.33 16.86
C TRP A 106 9.05 9.07 16.74
N ALA A 107 10.33 9.15 17.08
CA ALA A 107 11.29 8.03 17.02
C ALA A 107 10.86 6.82 17.86
N LYS A 108 10.02 7.01 18.90
CA LYS A 108 9.48 5.92 19.73
C LYS A 108 8.69 4.85 18.96
N TRP A 109 8.16 5.20 17.76
CA TRP A 109 7.44 4.26 16.90
C TRP A 109 8.36 3.37 16.06
N TYR A 110 9.67 3.65 16.09
CA TYR A 110 10.70 2.96 15.33
C TYR A 110 11.84 2.50 16.24
N PRO A 111 11.55 1.61 17.23
CA PRO A 111 12.61 1.08 18.09
C PRO A 111 13.59 0.27 17.26
N GLU A 112 14.85 0.33 17.65
CA GLU A 112 15.88 -0.55 17.09
C GLU A 112 15.63 -1.99 17.55
N ASP A 113 15.75 -2.91 16.63
CA ASP A 113 15.71 -4.35 16.91
C ASP A 113 17.01 -4.73 17.66
N GLU A 114 16.90 -5.36 18.80
CA GLU A 114 18.03 -5.71 19.68
C GLU A 114 19.07 -6.60 18.98
N SER A 115 18.63 -7.43 18.02
CA SER A 115 19.52 -8.38 17.33
C SER A 115 20.28 -7.75 16.16
N SER A 116 19.65 -6.83 15.44
CA SER A 116 20.19 -6.22 14.22
C SER A 116 20.71 -4.80 14.43
N GLY A 117 20.31 -4.13 15.52
CA GLY A 117 20.60 -2.71 15.77
C GLY A 117 19.96 -1.76 14.77
N LYS A 118 18.92 -2.20 14.06
CA LYS A 118 18.24 -1.43 13.01
C LYS A 118 16.76 -1.28 13.33
N ALA A 119 16.23 -0.08 13.08
CA ALA A 119 14.81 0.17 13.13
C ALA A 119 14.14 -0.29 11.81
N ASP A 120 12.92 -0.83 11.92
CA ASP A 120 12.08 -1.17 10.77
C ASP A 120 11.34 0.09 10.28
N ARG A 121 11.97 0.84 9.39
CA ARG A 121 11.52 2.14 8.93
C ARG A 121 10.48 2.04 7.82
N HIS A 122 9.66 3.08 7.65
CA HIS A 122 8.81 3.20 6.47
C HIS A 122 9.58 3.72 5.25
N ILE A 123 9.24 3.17 4.10
CA ILE A 123 9.53 3.78 2.81
C ILE A 123 8.26 4.49 2.35
N ALA A 124 8.36 5.76 2.00
CA ALA A 124 7.28 6.49 1.35
C ALA A 124 7.40 6.27 -0.17
N TYR A 125 6.40 5.63 -0.76
CA TYR A 125 6.29 5.48 -2.21
C TYR A 125 5.32 6.53 -2.73
N HIS A 126 5.84 7.50 -3.46
CA HIS A 126 5.06 8.54 -4.12
C HIS A 126 4.70 8.05 -5.51
N ALA A 127 3.43 7.97 -5.84
CA ALA A 127 2.97 7.43 -7.10
C ALA A 127 1.96 8.34 -7.79
N GLU A 128 2.12 8.51 -9.10
CA GLU A 128 1.12 9.16 -9.93
C GLU A 128 -0.09 8.25 -10.05
N ILE A 129 -1.28 8.80 -9.82
CA ILE A 129 -2.55 8.13 -10.07
C ILE A 129 -2.83 8.25 -11.56
N LEU A 130 -2.73 7.13 -12.30
CA LEU A 130 -2.95 7.08 -13.74
C LEU A 130 -4.42 6.96 -14.09
N ARG A 131 -5.19 6.21 -13.29
CA ARG A 131 -6.62 5.98 -13.43
C ARG A 131 -7.28 5.90 -12.07
N ALA A 132 -8.51 6.36 -12.03
CA ALA A 132 -9.41 6.19 -10.88
C ALA A 132 -10.80 5.78 -11.40
N TYR A 133 -11.33 4.68 -10.90
CA TYR A 133 -12.62 4.15 -11.35
C TYR A 133 -13.30 3.30 -10.28
N ILE A 134 -14.55 2.99 -10.51
CA ILE A 134 -15.33 2.06 -9.69
C ILE A 134 -15.52 0.77 -10.49
N ILE A 135 -15.13 -0.36 -9.91
CA ILE A 135 -15.41 -1.68 -10.47
C ILE A 135 -16.89 -1.99 -10.23
N GLU A 136 -17.63 -2.26 -11.29
CA GLU A 136 -19.02 -2.64 -11.21
C GLU A 136 -19.17 -4.16 -11.35
N ASN A 137 -20.12 -4.74 -10.60
CA ASN A 137 -20.56 -6.10 -10.82
C ASN A 137 -21.55 -6.10 -11.99
N ASP A 138 -21.26 -6.86 -13.00
CA ASP A 138 -22.19 -7.13 -14.09
C ASP A 138 -23.38 -7.99 -13.63
#